data_b92e5d672553d28e3c37ee97487901ba
#
_entry.id   b92e5d672553d28e3c37ee97487901ba
#
_cell.length_a   1.000
_cell.length_b   1.000
_cell.length_c   1.000
_cell.angle_alpha   90.00
_cell.angle_beta   90.00
_cell.angle_gamma   90.00
#
_symmetry.space_group_name_H-M   'P 1'
#
loop_
_entity.id
_entity.type
_entity.pdbx_description
1 polymer ?
#
loop_
_entity_poly.entity_id
_entity_poly.type
_entity_poly.pdbx_seq_one_letter_code
_entity_poly.pdbx_strand_id
1 'polypeptide(L)'
;MTKLYLIRHAEAEGNLYRIAHGWHNGLITNDRGYRQIDALRRRFQSVDIDAVYASDLYRTQLTARAIWLPKALPLHLEPAFREVHMGVWEDHPWYELNKQYPEEMYHFNRRVDLWRVEGGETAQEVLDRYIPALHRIGAAHDGGTVAVFSHGAALRIVLGTLQGVPLSDIGDTPHGDNTAVSLLTWDDGALRVEYRDDNSHLEAEGLSTFARQSWWRSADMVDPGEDYVPLPEELRGRFHVPAGGEAVGIRCGGTFIGALQLLPEEQPGVGRLGWYWLDPAYRGTGHGIAPMGRVLLYWRHRGAEYLRLRCGDRELRRFFARLGFYPLEGDVMEKDIRVQLPPIPAEYRP
;
A
#
# COMPACT_ATOMS: atom_id res chain seq x y z
N MET A 1 7.86 31.93 8.47
CA MET A 1 6.86 30.82 8.63
C MET A 1 6.81 29.98 7.36
N THR A 2 7.11 28.69 7.44
CA THR A 2 7.14 27.74 6.31
C THR A 2 5.86 26.89 6.32
N LYS A 3 5.26 26.66 5.14
CA LYS A 3 4.13 25.73 4.97
C LYS A 3 4.67 24.36 4.55
N LEU A 4 4.24 23.29 5.23
CA LEU A 4 4.63 21.93 4.96
C LEU A 4 3.36 21.09 4.63
N TYR A 5 3.17 20.73 3.37
CA TYR A 5 2.13 19.81 2.95
C TYR A 5 2.62 18.38 3.11
N LEU A 6 2.09 17.63 4.08
CA LEU A 6 2.39 16.23 4.26
C LEU A 6 1.35 15.40 3.51
N ILE A 7 1.82 14.53 2.61
CA ILE A 7 0.98 13.82 1.66
C ILE A 7 1.28 12.31 1.75
N ARG A 8 0.24 11.51 1.99
CA ARG A 8 0.35 10.06 1.92
C ARG A 8 0.50 9.60 0.48
N HIS A 9 1.30 8.56 0.24
CA HIS A 9 1.42 7.94 -1.09
C HIS A 9 0.07 7.45 -1.65
N ALA A 10 -0.06 7.40 -2.99
CA ALA A 10 -1.20 6.83 -3.69
C ALA A 10 -1.36 5.33 -3.44
N GLU A 11 -2.50 4.76 -3.80
CA GLU A 11 -2.76 3.34 -3.62
C GLU A 11 -1.66 2.49 -4.26
N ALA A 12 -1.04 1.67 -3.44
CA ALA A 12 0.03 0.75 -3.80
C ALA A 12 -0.40 -0.70 -3.54
N GLU A 13 0.42 -1.66 -3.97
CA GLU A 13 0.11 -3.09 -3.87
C GLU A 13 -0.27 -3.53 -2.45
N GLY A 14 0.42 -3.06 -1.41
CA GLY A 14 0.06 -3.39 -0.03
C GLY A 14 -1.35 -2.96 0.37
N ASN A 15 -1.80 -1.81 -0.14
CA ASN A 15 -3.17 -1.36 0.08
C ASN A 15 -4.18 -2.24 -0.68
N LEU A 16 -3.86 -2.59 -1.93
CA LEU A 16 -4.72 -3.38 -2.79
C LEU A 16 -4.85 -4.82 -2.31
N TYR A 17 -3.73 -5.47 -2.03
CA TYR A 17 -3.66 -6.88 -1.66
C TYR A 17 -3.69 -7.13 -0.16
N ARG A 18 -3.79 -6.08 0.66
CA ARG A 18 -3.77 -6.16 2.13
C ARG A 18 -2.51 -6.84 2.66
N ILE A 19 -1.36 -6.34 2.22
CA ILE A 19 -0.03 -6.81 2.63
C ILE A 19 0.64 -5.71 3.46
N ALA A 20 1.32 -6.08 4.52
CA ALA A 20 2.16 -5.19 5.30
C ALA A 20 3.41 -4.85 4.48
N HIS A 21 3.55 -3.60 4.07
CA HIS A 21 4.68 -3.15 3.24
C HIS A 21 5.87 -2.68 4.06
N GLY A 22 5.63 -1.88 5.10
CA GLY A 22 6.73 -1.24 5.84
C GLY A 22 7.72 -0.55 4.91
N TRP A 23 8.96 -1.00 4.93
CA TRP A 23 10.04 -0.50 4.07
C TRP A 23 10.17 -1.22 2.73
N HIS A 24 9.40 -2.27 2.47
CA HIS A 24 9.37 -2.87 1.14
C HIS A 24 8.81 -1.90 0.10
N ASN A 25 9.38 -1.95 -1.09
CA ASN A 25 8.88 -1.19 -2.22
C ASN A 25 7.64 -1.88 -2.80
N GLY A 26 6.52 -1.17 -2.88
CA GLY A 26 5.33 -1.61 -3.57
C GLY A 26 5.04 -0.74 -4.79
N LEU A 27 4.60 -1.37 -5.88
CA LEU A 27 4.16 -0.64 -7.07
C LEU A 27 2.87 0.13 -6.77
N ILE A 28 2.71 1.29 -7.41
CA ILE A 28 1.42 1.97 -7.50
C ILE A 28 0.47 1.11 -8.33
N THR A 29 -0.80 1.03 -7.94
CA THR A 29 -1.79 0.27 -8.69
C THR A 29 -2.09 0.92 -10.03
N ASN A 30 -2.24 0.09 -11.09
CA ASN A 30 -2.31 0.55 -12.49
C ASN A 30 -3.54 1.40 -12.85
N ASP A 31 -4.60 1.37 -12.06
CA ASP A 31 -5.80 2.16 -12.32
C ASP A 31 -5.96 3.25 -11.26
N ARG A 32 -6.44 2.87 -10.09
CA ARG A 32 -6.83 3.83 -9.06
C ARG A 32 -5.64 4.66 -8.55
N GLY A 33 -4.50 4.04 -8.31
CA GLY A 33 -3.33 4.74 -7.79
C GLY A 33 -2.85 5.85 -8.73
N TYR A 34 -2.77 5.59 -10.03
CA TYR A 34 -2.37 6.62 -11.01
C TYR A 34 -3.43 7.70 -11.17
N ARG A 35 -4.73 7.37 -11.08
CA ARG A 35 -5.81 8.36 -11.08
C ARG A 35 -5.78 9.24 -9.82
N GLN A 36 -5.43 8.67 -8.66
CA GLN A 36 -5.20 9.46 -7.43
C GLN A 36 -4.03 10.43 -7.60
N ILE A 37 -2.93 10.01 -8.23
CA ILE A 37 -1.79 10.87 -8.54
C ILE A 37 -2.22 12.03 -9.46
N ASP A 38 -3.06 11.76 -10.46
CA ASP A 38 -3.55 12.80 -11.37
C ASP A 38 -4.54 13.75 -10.67
N ALA A 39 -5.42 13.26 -9.81
CA ALA A 39 -6.29 14.11 -8.98
C ALA A 39 -5.47 15.01 -8.04
N LEU A 40 -4.40 14.47 -7.43
CA LEU A 40 -3.48 15.23 -6.61
C LEU A 40 -2.74 16.31 -7.42
N ARG A 41 -2.32 16.00 -8.64
CA ARG A 41 -1.70 16.95 -9.58
C ARG A 41 -2.63 18.13 -9.85
N ARG A 42 -3.91 17.89 -10.12
CA ARG A 42 -4.92 18.95 -10.31
C ARG A 42 -5.09 19.80 -9.06
N ARG A 43 -5.14 19.19 -7.87
CA ARG A 43 -5.23 19.91 -6.59
C ARG A 43 -4.09 20.89 -6.41
N PHE A 44 -2.87 20.52 -6.76
CA PHE A 44 -1.68 21.37 -6.56
C PHE A 44 -1.33 22.25 -7.76
N GLN A 45 -2.16 22.28 -8.79
CA GLN A 45 -1.86 23.03 -10.02
C GLN A 45 -1.66 24.53 -9.75
N SER A 46 -2.48 25.14 -8.91
CA SER A 46 -2.44 26.57 -8.55
C SER A 46 -1.74 26.86 -7.23
N VAL A 47 -1.17 25.86 -6.57
CA VAL A 47 -0.42 26.04 -5.32
C VAL A 47 1.05 26.22 -5.65
N ASP A 48 1.65 27.32 -5.26
CA ASP A 48 3.08 27.53 -5.40
C ASP A 48 3.83 26.63 -4.42
N ILE A 49 4.73 25.82 -4.93
CA ILE A 49 5.59 24.90 -4.17
C ILE A 49 7.03 25.23 -4.51
N ASP A 50 7.87 25.44 -3.48
CA ASP A 50 9.27 25.82 -3.62
C ASP A 50 10.20 24.58 -3.58
N ALA A 51 9.80 23.52 -2.87
CA ALA A 51 10.58 22.29 -2.78
C ALA A 51 9.72 21.06 -2.59
N VAL A 52 10.20 19.90 -3.08
CA VAL A 52 9.51 18.61 -2.95
C VAL A 52 10.45 17.58 -2.32
N TYR A 53 10.01 17.01 -1.22
CA TYR A 53 10.67 15.94 -0.51
C TYR A 53 9.81 14.66 -0.56
N ALA A 54 10.45 13.52 -0.59
CA ALA A 54 9.74 12.23 -0.47
C ALA A 54 10.59 11.25 0.33
N SER A 55 9.92 10.35 1.04
CA SER A 55 10.55 9.10 1.43
C SER A 55 11.21 8.45 0.20
N ASP A 56 12.31 7.78 0.40
CA ASP A 56 13.04 7.08 -0.67
C ASP A 56 12.38 5.75 -1.09
N LEU A 57 11.21 5.41 -0.54
CA LEU A 57 10.42 4.27 -0.99
C LEU A 57 9.68 4.60 -2.29
N TYR A 58 9.67 3.65 -3.22
CA TYR A 58 9.24 3.88 -4.60
C TYR A 58 7.82 4.46 -4.74
N ARG A 59 6.85 3.99 -3.94
CA ARG A 59 5.47 4.47 -3.96
C ARG A 59 5.32 5.96 -3.66
N THR A 60 6.16 6.50 -2.77
CA THR A 60 6.18 7.95 -2.46
C THR A 60 6.81 8.76 -3.57
N GLN A 61 7.91 8.28 -4.17
CA GLN A 61 8.57 8.93 -5.29
C GLN A 61 7.63 9.04 -6.50
N LEU A 62 6.90 7.96 -6.83
CA LEU A 62 5.91 7.96 -7.90
C LEU A 62 4.74 8.92 -7.60
N THR A 63 4.27 8.95 -6.36
CA THR A 63 3.20 9.88 -5.97
C THR A 63 3.67 11.32 -6.06
N ALA A 64 4.90 11.61 -5.66
CA ALA A 64 5.49 12.94 -5.70
C ALA A 64 5.56 13.54 -7.13
N ARG A 65 5.53 12.69 -8.19
CA ARG A 65 5.44 13.15 -9.58
C ARG A 65 4.24 14.05 -9.86
N ALA A 66 3.20 13.96 -9.04
CA ALA A 66 2.07 14.89 -9.12
C ALA A 66 2.47 16.36 -8.99
N ILE A 67 3.56 16.64 -8.28
CA ILE A 67 3.99 18.02 -7.98
C ILE A 67 5.33 18.34 -8.63
N TRP A 68 6.38 17.54 -8.39
CA TRP A 68 7.72 17.91 -8.83
C TRP A 68 7.85 17.95 -10.36
N LEU A 69 7.20 17.02 -11.07
CA LEU A 69 7.32 16.94 -12.52
C LEU A 69 6.67 18.15 -13.25
N PRO A 70 5.38 18.52 -13.03
CA PRO A 70 4.76 19.64 -13.71
C PRO A 70 5.33 21.01 -13.27
N LYS A 71 5.97 21.09 -12.11
CA LYS A 71 6.59 22.31 -11.60
C LYS A 71 8.09 22.41 -11.90
N ALA A 72 8.65 21.40 -12.57
CA ALA A 72 10.08 21.29 -12.89
C ALA A 72 11.00 21.49 -11.66
N LEU A 73 10.60 20.96 -10.49
CA LEU A 73 11.35 21.02 -9.25
C LEU A 73 12.21 19.78 -9.06
N PRO A 74 13.35 19.85 -8.36
CA PRO A 74 14.08 18.66 -7.94
C PRO A 74 13.27 17.86 -6.90
N LEU A 75 13.38 16.53 -6.95
CA LEU A 75 12.87 15.63 -5.91
C LEU A 75 14.00 15.31 -4.93
N HIS A 76 13.83 15.72 -3.67
CA HIS A 76 14.75 15.43 -2.57
C HIS A 76 14.29 14.15 -1.86
N LEU A 77 15.14 13.11 -1.82
CA LEU A 77 14.85 11.87 -1.11
C LEU A 77 15.30 12.00 0.34
N GLU A 78 14.39 11.72 1.27
CA GLU A 78 14.63 11.83 2.71
C GLU A 78 14.18 10.53 3.43
N PRO A 79 15.14 9.65 3.80
CA PRO A 79 14.82 8.39 4.48
C PRO A 79 14.08 8.56 5.81
N ALA A 80 14.20 9.72 6.46
CA ALA A 80 13.46 10.01 7.69
C ALA A 80 11.94 10.00 7.49
N PHE A 81 11.45 10.12 6.26
CA PHE A 81 10.01 10.06 5.93
C PHE A 81 9.51 8.67 5.53
N ARG A 82 10.31 7.62 5.67
CA ARG A 82 9.86 6.24 5.46
C ARG A 82 8.67 5.88 6.34
N GLU A 83 7.94 4.85 5.91
CA GLU A 83 6.92 4.20 6.72
C GLU A 83 7.54 3.62 8.00
N VAL A 84 6.72 3.23 8.95
CA VAL A 84 7.15 2.42 10.08
C VAL A 84 7.82 1.14 9.54
N HIS A 85 9.03 0.83 9.99
CA HIS A 85 9.67 -0.45 9.69
C HIS A 85 8.93 -1.55 10.43
N MET A 86 8.36 -2.50 9.70
CA MET A 86 7.49 -3.52 10.28
C MET A 86 8.22 -4.83 10.57
N GLY A 87 9.55 -4.88 10.38
CA GLY A 87 10.37 -6.04 10.69
C GLY A 87 9.86 -7.31 10.03
N VAL A 88 9.73 -8.38 10.82
CA VAL A 88 9.27 -9.69 10.32
C VAL A 88 7.83 -9.70 9.79
N TRP A 89 7.08 -8.62 9.95
CA TRP A 89 5.74 -8.49 9.38
C TRP A 89 5.76 -8.07 7.90
N GLU A 90 6.85 -7.52 7.41
CA GLU A 90 6.94 -7.04 6.04
C GLU A 90 6.73 -8.17 5.03
N ASP A 91 6.01 -7.86 3.96
CA ASP A 91 5.63 -8.78 2.89
C ASP A 91 4.77 -9.98 3.37
N HIS A 92 4.01 -9.78 4.46
CA HIS A 92 3.00 -10.73 4.93
C HIS A 92 1.59 -10.16 4.85
N PRO A 93 0.56 -10.98 4.55
CA PRO A 93 -0.84 -10.52 4.53
C PRO A 93 -1.33 -10.19 5.94
N TRP A 94 -2.08 -9.10 6.08
CA TRP A 94 -2.63 -8.68 7.38
C TRP A 94 -3.47 -9.76 8.08
N TYR A 95 -4.21 -10.60 7.32
CA TYR A 95 -5.01 -11.68 7.91
C TYR A 95 -4.14 -12.78 8.55
N GLU A 96 -2.95 -13.09 7.98
CA GLU A 96 -2.00 -14.02 8.57
C GLU A 96 -1.38 -13.42 9.85
N LEU A 97 -0.97 -12.16 9.80
CA LEU A 97 -0.42 -11.44 10.94
C LEU A 97 -1.42 -11.36 12.08
N ASN A 98 -2.70 -11.08 11.78
CA ASN A 98 -3.75 -11.05 12.79
C ASN A 98 -3.98 -12.41 13.49
N LYS A 99 -3.77 -13.52 12.77
CA LYS A 99 -3.86 -14.87 13.35
C LYS A 99 -2.62 -15.25 14.16
N GLN A 100 -1.44 -14.89 13.66
CA GLN A 100 -0.16 -15.27 14.29
C GLN A 100 0.20 -14.36 15.45
N TYR A 101 -0.14 -13.08 15.39
CA TYR A 101 0.26 -12.03 16.32
C TYR A 101 -0.95 -11.18 16.79
N PRO A 102 -2.02 -11.78 17.35
CA PRO A 102 -3.26 -11.04 17.64
C PRO A 102 -3.05 -9.91 18.65
N GLU A 103 -2.18 -10.08 19.65
CA GLU A 103 -1.86 -9.06 20.64
C GLU A 103 -1.10 -7.89 20.00
N GLU A 104 -0.05 -8.18 19.24
CA GLU A 104 0.73 -7.13 18.55
C GLU A 104 -0.10 -6.43 17.46
N MET A 105 -1.04 -7.13 16.83
CA MET A 105 -1.99 -6.52 15.90
C MET A 105 -2.93 -5.54 16.64
N TYR A 106 -3.39 -5.90 17.84
CA TYR A 106 -4.12 -4.97 18.71
C TYR A 106 -3.25 -3.76 19.05
N HIS A 107 -1.99 -3.98 19.46
CA HIS A 107 -1.05 -2.89 19.77
C HIS A 107 -0.84 -1.98 18.57
N PHE A 108 -0.57 -2.50 17.40
CA PHE A 108 -0.38 -1.71 16.17
C PHE A 108 -1.58 -0.81 15.85
N ASN A 109 -2.79 -1.30 16.05
CA ASN A 109 -4.00 -0.57 15.73
C ASN A 109 -4.47 0.41 16.82
N ARG A 110 -4.26 0.06 18.11
CA ARG A 110 -4.86 0.74 19.27
C ARG A 110 -3.86 1.29 20.28
N ARG A 111 -2.73 0.63 20.46
CA ARG A 111 -1.74 0.93 21.49
C ARG A 111 -0.35 0.94 20.88
N VAL A 112 -0.12 1.88 19.94
CA VAL A 112 1.17 1.96 19.22
C VAL A 112 2.36 2.20 20.15
N ASP A 113 2.13 2.71 21.35
CA ASP A 113 3.11 2.82 22.43
C ASP A 113 3.65 1.48 22.91
N LEU A 114 2.85 0.41 22.80
CA LEU A 114 3.20 -0.96 23.20
C LEU A 114 3.66 -1.84 22.04
N TRP A 115 3.37 -1.44 20.80
CA TRP A 115 3.67 -2.26 19.64
C TRP A 115 5.16 -2.54 19.50
N ARG A 116 5.49 -3.85 19.41
CA ARG A 116 6.86 -4.35 19.25
C ARG A 116 6.86 -5.56 18.34
N VAL A 117 7.64 -5.49 17.27
CA VAL A 117 7.84 -6.59 16.33
C VAL A 117 9.32 -6.76 16.07
N GLU A 118 9.78 -8.00 15.99
CA GLU A 118 11.20 -8.30 15.74
C GLU A 118 11.69 -7.60 14.47
N GLY A 119 12.77 -6.84 14.61
CA GLY A 119 13.35 -6.04 13.53
C GLY A 119 12.52 -4.80 13.14
N GLY A 120 11.39 -4.54 13.79
CA GLY A 120 10.55 -3.37 13.52
C GLY A 120 10.93 -2.14 14.34
N GLU A 121 10.46 -0.97 13.92
CA GLU A 121 10.57 0.30 14.66
C GLU A 121 9.43 0.45 15.67
N THR A 122 9.71 1.09 16.76
CA THR A 122 8.69 1.62 17.69
C THR A 122 8.12 2.94 17.19
N ALA A 123 6.94 3.33 17.70
CA ALA A 123 6.38 4.65 17.40
C ALA A 123 7.30 5.81 17.83
N GLN A 124 8.06 5.63 18.92
CA GLN A 124 9.02 6.65 19.36
C GLN A 124 10.18 6.80 18.38
N GLU A 125 10.76 5.70 17.88
CA GLU A 125 11.83 5.75 16.88
C GLU A 125 11.37 6.43 15.59
N VAL A 126 10.11 6.24 15.18
CA VAL A 126 9.52 7.00 14.07
C VAL A 126 9.51 8.49 14.35
N LEU A 127 9.10 8.93 15.55
CA LEU A 127 9.12 10.34 15.93
C LEU A 127 10.54 10.88 15.96
N ASP A 128 11.50 10.13 16.51
CA ASP A 128 12.90 10.52 16.66
C ASP A 128 13.60 10.81 15.32
N ARG A 129 13.19 10.13 14.24
CA ARG A 129 13.70 10.43 12.89
C ARG A 129 12.88 11.48 12.15
N TYR A 130 11.56 11.49 12.32
CA TYR A 130 10.65 12.27 11.50
C TYR A 130 10.59 13.74 11.93
N ILE A 131 10.42 14.00 13.23
CA ILE A 131 10.27 15.37 13.76
C ILE A 131 11.51 16.24 13.51
N PRO A 132 12.76 15.78 13.77
CA PRO A 132 13.95 16.55 13.42
C PRO A 132 14.06 16.86 11.92
N ALA A 133 13.63 15.94 11.05
CA ALA A 133 13.62 16.18 9.60
C ALA A 133 12.63 17.30 9.21
N LEU A 134 11.43 17.33 9.79
CA LEU A 134 10.47 18.41 9.57
C LEU A 134 11.02 19.77 10.04
N HIS A 135 11.67 19.82 11.21
CA HIS A 135 12.30 21.06 11.71
C HIS A 135 13.42 21.54 10.80
N ARG A 136 14.28 20.64 10.35
CA ARG A 136 15.38 20.97 9.43
C ARG A 136 14.85 21.54 8.11
N ILE A 137 13.83 20.93 7.54
CA ILE A 137 13.22 21.37 6.28
C ILE A 137 12.46 22.69 6.48
N GLY A 138 11.70 22.84 7.58
CA GLY A 138 11.02 24.07 7.91
C GLY A 138 11.96 25.26 8.02
N ALA A 139 13.09 25.07 8.70
CA ALA A 139 14.12 26.10 8.84
C ALA A 139 14.85 26.42 7.53
N ALA A 140 15.09 25.40 6.67
CA ALA A 140 15.79 25.58 5.40
C ALA A 140 14.95 26.33 4.35
N HIS A 141 13.63 26.35 4.49
CA HIS A 141 12.69 26.96 3.54
C HIS A 141 11.85 28.08 4.17
N ASP A 142 12.44 28.89 5.05
CA ASP A 142 11.69 29.92 5.73
C ASP A 142 10.97 30.87 4.75
N GLY A 143 9.69 31.09 4.99
CA GLY A 143 8.79 31.83 4.11
C GLY A 143 8.24 31.07 2.93
N GLY A 144 8.73 29.86 2.66
CA GLY A 144 8.36 29.04 1.52
C GLY A 144 7.26 28.00 1.80
N THR A 145 6.96 27.24 0.76
CA THR A 145 5.96 26.15 0.77
C THR A 145 6.59 24.87 0.27
N VAL A 146 6.54 23.82 1.06
CA VAL A 146 7.20 22.53 0.79
C VAL A 146 6.16 21.40 0.74
N ALA A 147 6.29 20.50 -0.23
CA ALA A 147 5.53 19.25 -0.27
C ALA A 147 6.39 18.08 0.22
N VAL A 148 5.86 17.27 1.14
CA VAL A 148 6.53 16.12 1.75
C VAL A 148 5.68 14.88 1.54
N PHE A 149 6.20 13.89 0.83
CA PHE A 149 5.51 12.64 0.55
C PHE A 149 5.96 11.52 1.49
N SER A 150 4.99 10.90 2.16
CA SER A 150 5.25 9.91 3.19
C SER A 150 4.15 8.83 3.22
N HIS A 151 3.89 8.21 4.38
CA HIS A 151 3.17 6.96 4.52
C HIS A 151 2.09 7.03 5.62
N GLY A 152 1.21 6.03 5.61
CA GLY A 152 -0.01 6.07 6.42
C GLY A 152 0.21 5.98 7.93
N ALA A 153 0.94 4.97 8.40
CA ALA A 153 1.15 4.79 9.84
C ALA A 153 2.10 5.85 10.41
N ALA A 154 3.20 6.16 9.70
CA ALA A 154 4.13 7.21 10.11
C ALA A 154 3.43 8.57 10.23
N LEU A 155 2.64 8.98 9.23
CA LEU A 155 1.87 10.24 9.29
C LEU A 155 0.86 10.25 10.43
N ARG A 156 0.18 9.13 10.70
CA ARG A 156 -0.79 9.03 11.80
C ARG A 156 -0.11 9.28 13.14
N ILE A 157 1.04 8.65 13.39
CA ILE A 157 1.84 8.82 14.61
C ILE A 157 2.29 10.27 14.75
N VAL A 158 2.92 10.83 13.71
CA VAL A 158 3.50 12.19 13.73
C VAL A 158 2.40 13.25 13.90
N LEU A 159 1.34 13.20 13.10
CA LEU A 159 0.27 14.19 13.16
C LEU A 159 -0.49 14.14 14.50
N GLY A 160 -0.76 12.95 15.02
CA GLY A 160 -1.41 12.81 16.32
C GLY A 160 -0.54 13.37 17.44
N THR A 161 0.76 13.06 17.46
CA THR A 161 1.69 13.59 18.46
C THR A 161 1.83 15.10 18.39
N LEU A 162 1.93 15.68 17.19
CA LEU A 162 1.96 17.16 17.01
C LEU A 162 0.69 17.85 17.46
N GLN A 163 -0.44 17.15 17.49
CA GLN A 163 -1.71 17.63 18.05
C GLN A 163 -1.84 17.38 19.57
N GLY A 164 -0.80 16.87 20.22
CA GLY A 164 -0.77 16.63 21.66
C GLY A 164 -1.43 15.31 22.09
N VAL A 165 -1.72 14.40 21.15
CA VAL A 165 -2.28 13.08 21.47
C VAL A 165 -1.16 12.17 21.96
N PRO A 166 -1.30 11.54 23.16
CA PRO A 166 -0.34 10.57 23.64
C PRO A 166 -0.20 9.36 22.70
N LEU A 167 0.96 8.74 22.64
CA LEU A 167 1.18 7.55 21.82
C LEU A 167 0.21 6.40 22.15
N SER A 168 -0.24 6.29 23.41
CA SER A 168 -1.27 5.33 23.85
C SER A 168 -2.62 5.50 23.12
N ASP A 169 -2.92 6.71 22.65
CA ASP A 169 -4.23 7.10 22.14
C ASP A 169 -4.20 7.40 20.62
N ILE A 170 -3.05 7.26 19.99
CA ILE A 170 -2.89 7.43 18.53
C ILE A 170 -3.86 6.52 17.77
N GLY A 171 -4.16 5.33 18.31
CA GLY A 171 -5.16 4.41 17.77
C GLY A 171 -6.56 5.01 17.55
N ASP A 172 -6.92 6.06 18.27
CA ASP A 172 -8.21 6.74 18.14
C ASP A 172 -8.17 7.95 17.17
N THR A 173 -6.98 8.30 16.68
CA THR A 173 -6.85 9.38 15.70
C THR A 173 -7.26 8.94 14.28
N PRO A 174 -7.66 9.87 13.41
CA PRO A 174 -7.93 9.57 12.01
C PRO A 174 -6.75 8.90 11.30
N HIS A 175 -7.06 8.05 10.34
CA HIS A 175 -6.09 7.49 9.42
C HIS A 175 -6.36 8.08 8.03
N GLY A 176 -5.41 8.81 7.47
CA GLY A 176 -5.57 9.47 6.18
C GLY A 176 -5.75 8.48 5.03
N ASP A 177 -6.56 8.88 4.03
CA ASP A 177 -6.71 8.12 2.78
C ASP A 177 -5.40 8.13 1.97
N ASN A 178 -5.31 7.29 0.93
CA ASN A 178 -4.25 7.42 -0.06
C ASN A 178 -4.33 8.82 -0.71
N THR A 179 -3.21 9.47 -0.88
CA THR A 179 -3.05 10.87 -1.32
C THR A 179 -3.69 11.93 -0.42
N ALA A 180 -4.21 11.57 0.76
CA ALA A 180 -4.67 12.58 1.72
C ALA A 180 -3.56 13.57 2.04
N VAL A 181 -3.97 14.83 2.20
CA VAL A 181 -3.10 15.98 2.40
C VAL A 181 -3.32 16.58 3.78
N SER A 182 -2.25 16.76 4.52
CA SER A 182 -2.24 17.51 5.78
C SER A 182 -1.36 18.75 5.61
N LEU A 183 -1.74 19.87 6.23
CA LEU A 183 -0.94 21.09 6.23
C LEU A 183 -0.40 21.36 7.62
N LEU A 184 0.90 21.56 7.69
CA LEU A 184 1.58 22.06 8.88
C LEU A 184 2.18 23.45 8.58
N THR A 185 2.35 24.23 9.63
CA THR A 185 3.19 25.42 9.63
C THR A 185 4.39 25.20 10.54
N TRP A 186 5.54 25.65 10.10
CA TRP A 186 6.75 25.77 10.91
C TRP A 186 7.09 27.24 11.08
N ASP A 187 7.21 27.67 12.32
CA ASP A 187 7.53 29.06 12.65
C ASP A 187 8.38 29.11 13.92
N ASP A 188 9.57 29.69 13.82
CA ASP A 188 10.52 29.85 14.92
C ASP A 188 10.70 28.57 15.78
N GLY A 189 10.88 27.45 15.14
CA GLY A 189 11.08 26.15 15.80
C GLY A 189 9.79 25.47 16.27
N ALA A 190 8.62 26.03 16.05
CA ALA A 190 7.34 25.41 16.38
C ALA A 190 6.66 24.80 15.15
N LEU A 191 6.20 23.54 15.26
CA LEU A 191 5.35 22.87 14.27
C LEU A 191 3.89 22.92 14.74
N ARG A 192 2.97 23.31 13.86
CA ARG A 192 1.52 23.31 14.13
C ARG A 192 0.78 22.62 13.00
N VAL A 193 -0.19 21.81 13.33
CA VAL A 193 -1.08 21.15 12.37
C VAL A 193 -2.27 22.07 12.11
N GLU A 194 -2.39 22.61 10.90
CA GLU A 194 -3.49 23.48 10.48
C GLU A 194 -4.73 22.66 10.11
N TYR A 195 -4.54 21.60 9.33
CA TYR A 195 -5.54 20.57 9.04
C TYR A 195 -4.84 19.27 8.71
N ARG A 196 -5.61 18.14 8.82
CA ARG A 196 -5.07 16.82 8.49
C ARG A 196 -6.04 16.02 7.62
N ASP A 197 -5.47 15.11 6.86
CA ASP A 197 -6.15 14.01 6.16
C ASP A 197 -7.24 14.47 5.16
N ASP A 198 -7.09 15.67 4.57
CA ASP A 198 -8.00 16.15 3.55
C ASP A 198 -7.82 15.36 2.23
N ASN A 199 -8.89 14.66 1.82
CA ASN A 199 -8.97 13.85 0.62
C ASN A 199 -10.02 14.38 -0.39
N SER A 200 -10.49 15.61 -0.26
CA SER A 200 -11.55 16.21 -1.07
C SER A 200 -11.31 16.12 -2.58
N HIS A 201 -10.04 16.13 -3.01
CA HIS A 201 -9.67 15.97 -4.42
C HIS A 201 -9.99 14.59 -5.01
N LEU A 202 -10.34 13.59 -4.18
CA LEU A 202 -10.71 12.25 -4.62
C LEU A 202 -12.21 12.07 -4.83
N GLU A 203 -13.04 12.98 -4.30
CA GLU A 203 -14.49 12.84 -4.24
C GLU A 203 -15.15 12.83 -5.62
N ALA A 204 -14.77 13.76 -6.48
CA ALA A 204 -15.37 13.94 -7.80
C ALA A 204 -15.30 12.68 -8.70
N GLU A 205 -14.29 11.85 -8.50
CA GLU A 205 -14.07 10.63 -9.28
C GLU A 205 -14.26 9.33 -8.47
N GLY A 206 -14.71 9.43 -7.22
CA GLY A 206 -14.88 8.27 -6.33
C GLY A 206 -13.60 7.46 -6.11
N LEU A 207 -12.47 8.14 -5.99
CA LEU A 207 -11.15 7.52 -5.91
C LEU A 207 -10.70 7.15 -4.49
N SER A 208 -11.50 7.47 -3.48
CA SER A 208 -11.20 7.11 -2.08
C SER A 208 -11.02 5.60 -1.93
N THR A 209 -10.00 5.22 -1.17
CA THR A 209 -9.73 3.83 -0.77
C THR A 209 -10.12 3.56 0.68
N PHE A 210 -10.59 4.59 1.37
CA PHE A 210 -10.78 4.60 2.81
C PHE A 210 -11.73 3.49 3.30
N ALA A 211 -12.86 3.28 2.62
CA ALA A 211 -13.83 2.24 2.98
C ALA A 211 -13.22 0.83 2.95
N ARG A 212 -12.32 0.57 2.00
CA ARG A 212 -11.62 -0.73 1.88
C ARG A 212 -10.50 -0.92 2.89
N GLN A 213 -9.96 0.18 3.41
CA GLN A 213 -8.85 0.18 4.36
C GLN A 213 -9.33 0.34 5.81
N SER A 214 -10.63 0.46 6.05
CA SER A 214 -11.18 0.75 7.38
C SER A 214 -11.57 -0.49 8.20
N TRP A 215 -11.20 -1.69 7.76
CA TRP A 215 -11.47 -2.95 8.45
C TRP A 215 -10.96 -2.96 9.91
N TRP A 216 -9.85 -2.32 10.17
CA TRP A 216 -9.27 -2.17 11.51
C TRP A 216 -10.13 -1.35 12.50
N ARG A 217 -11.18 -0.67 12.00
CA ARG A 217 -12.15 0.05 12.84
C ARG A 217 -13.26 -0.84 13.39
N SER A 218 -13.40 -2.09 12.89
CA SER A 218 -14.36 -3.03 13.43
C SER A 218 -14.05 -3.36 14.89
N ALA A 219 -15.08 -3.65 15.70
CA ALA A 219 -14.92 -3.90 17.13
C ALA A 219 -13.99 -5.07 17.43
N ASP A 220 -13.99 -6.09 16.61
CA ASP A 220 -13.19 -7.32 16.70
C ASP A 220 -11.82 -7.19 16.08
N MET A 221 -11.57 -6.12 15.32
CA MET A 221 -10.31 -5.85 14.60
C MET A 221 -9.81 -7.04 13.76
N VAL A 222 -10.70 -7.95 13.42
CA VAL A 222 -10.42 -9.08 12.55
C VAL A 222 -10.53 -8.62 11.11
N ASP A 223 -9.48 -8.82 10.32
CA ASP A 223 -9.60 -8.67 8.86
C ASP A 223 -10.59 -9.73 8.36
N PRO A 224 -11.73 -9.33 7.76
CA PRO A 224 -12.70 -10.26 7.20
C PRO A 224 -12.19 -10.97 5.94
N GLY A 225 -10.88 -10.99 5.74
CA GLY A 225 -10.22 -11.59 4.60
C GLY A 225 -10.45 -13.09 4.48
N GLU A 226 -10.03 -13.61 3.36
CA GLU A 226 -10.13 -15.00 3.03
C GLU A 226 -9.06 -15.82 3.76
N ASP A 227 -9.35 -17.08 3.93
CA ASP A 227 -8.44 -18.11 4.41
C ASP A 227 -8.04 -19.02 3.23
N TYR A 228 -6.77 -19.44 3.19
CA TYR A 228 -6.22 -20.22 2.07
C TYR A 228 -5.68 -21.53 2.57
N VAL A 229 -6.28 -22.62 2.12
CA VAL A 229 -5.95 -23.98 2.56
C VAL A 229 -5.80 -24.91 1.36
N PRO A 230 -5.10 -26.05 1.48
CA PRO A 230 -5.11 -27.06 0.43
C PRO A 230 -6.56 -27.39 0.05
N LEU A 231 -6.86 -27.39 -1.26
CA LEU A 231 -8.20 -27.71 -1.73
C LEU A 231 -8.47 -29.20 -1.56
N PRO A 232 -9.54 -29.62 -0.83
CA PRO A 232 -9.96 -31.01 -0.79
C PRO A 232 -10.23 -31.56 -2.18
N GLU A 233 -9.81 -32.80 -2.46
CA GLU A 233 -9.89 -33.40 -3.79
C GLU A 233 -11.34 -33.48 -4.31
N GLU A 234 -12.30 -33.75 -3.43
CA GLU A 234 -13.72 -33.80 -3.74
C GLU A 234 -14.31 -32.43 -4.19
N LEU A 235 -13.64 -31.34 -3.87
CA LEU A 235 -14.07 -29.98 -4.27
C LEU A 235 -13.47 -29.51 -5.59
N ARG A 236 -12.49 -30.21 -6.16
CA ARG A 236 -11.90 -29.84 -7.46
C ARG A 236 -12.94 -29.72 -8.56
N GLY A 237 -13.87 -30.68 -8.63
CA GLY A 237 -14.97 -30.66 -9.61
C GLY A 237 -15.89 -29.44 -9.44
N ARG A 238 -16.21 -29.07 -8.19
CA ARG A 238 -17.06 -27.92 -7.89
C ARG A 238 -16.44 -26.60 -8.41
N PHE A 239 -15.12 -26.44 -8.29
CA PHE A 239 -14.41 -25.23 -8.69
C PHE A 239 -13.71 -25.34 -10.05
N HIS A 240 -13.99 -26.43 -10.79
CA HIS A 240 -13.44 -26.68 -12.13
C HIS A 240 -11.90 -26.63 -12.20
N VAL A 241 -11.21 -27.01 -11.09
CA VAL A 241 -9.75 -26.93 -11.03
C VAL A 241 -9.14 -28.03 -11.89
N PRO A 242 -8.29 -27.68 -12.88
CA PRO A 242 -7.64 -28.68 -13.74
C PRO A 242 -6.75 -29.64 -12.95
N ALA A 243 -6.48 -30.81 -13.54
CA ALA A 243 -5.51 -31.74 -12.97
C ALA A 243 -4.09 -31.16 -12.94
N GLY A 244 -3.28 -31.63 -11.99
CA GLY A 244 -1.89 -31.20 -11.80
C GLY A 244 -1.77 -29.93 -10.94
N GLY A 245 -0.54 -29.55 -10.65
CA GLY A 245 -0.22 -28.38 -9.82
C GLY A 245 -0.75 -28.45 -8.39
N GLU A 246 -0.47 -27.42 -7.62
CA GLU A 246 -0.98 -27.22 -6.27
C GLU A 246 -2.33 -26.51 -6.32
N ALA A 247 -3.37 -27.13 -5.79
CA ALA A 247 -4.70 -26.54 -5.71
C ALA A 247 -4.94 -25.95 -4.31
N VAL A 248 -5.29 -24.68 -4.26
CA VAL A 248 -5.57 -23.93 -3.03
C VAL A 248 -7.03 -23.52 -3.01
N GLY A 249 -7.74 -23.88 -1.95
CA GLY A 249 -9.11 -23.45 -1.70
C GLY A 249 -9.14 -22.08 -1.03
N ILE A 250 -10.07 -21.27 -1.47
CA ILE A 250 -10.36 -19.95 -0.88
C ILE A 250 -11.58 -20.10 0.02
N ARG A 251 -11.42 -19.82 1.33
CA ARG A 251 -12.52 -19.86 2.29
C ARG A 251 -12.83 -18.48 2.84
N CYS A 252 -14.11 -18.22 3.07
CA CYS A 252 -14.59 -17.06 3.82
C CYS A 252 -15.60 -17.53 4.87
N GLY A 253 -15.37 -17.22 6.14
CA GLY A 253 -16.21 -17.69 7.24
C GLY A 253 -16.33 -19.24 7.30
N GLY A 254 -15.29 -19.98 6.95
CA GLY A 254 -15.28 -21.45 6.91
C GLY A 254 -15.88 -22.08 5.65
N THR A 255 -16.55 -21.30 4.78
CA THR A 255 -17.15 -21.77 3.52
C THR A 255 -16.15 -21.62 2.37
N PHE A 256 -15.98 -22.67 1.56
CA PHE A 256 -15.22 -22.57 0.31
C PHE A 256 -15.98 -21.74 -0.72
N ILE A 257 -15.39 -20.62 -1.12
CA ILE A 257 -15.96 -19.64 -2.05
C ILE A 257 -15.23 -19.62 -3.40
N GLY A 258 -14.13 -20.34 -3.53
CA GLY A 258 -13.33 -20.38 -4.75
C GLY A 258 -12.12 -21.28 -4.63
N ALA A 259 -11.34 -21.30 -5.70
CA ALA A 259 -10.07 -22.01 -5.74
C ALA A 259 -9.09 -21.34 -6.73
N LEU A 260 -7.82 -21.56 -6.50
CA LEU A 260 -6.74 -21.23 -7.43
C LEU A 260 -5.80 -22.44 -7.60
N GLN A 261 -5.03 -22.45 -8.68
CA GLN A 261 -4.05 -23.48 -8.96
C GLN A 261 -2.70 -22.84 -9.26
N LEU A 262 -1.68 -23.27 -8.55
CA LEU A 262 -0.29 -22.90 -8.80
C LEU A 262 0.37 -24.02 -9.61
N LEU A 263 1.00 -23.65 -10.71
CA LEU A 263 1.70 -24.61 -11.59
C LEU A 263 3.21 -24.53 -11.34
N PRO A 264 3.96 -25.61 -11.56
CA PRO A 264 5.42 -25.56 -11.51
C PRO A 264 5.99 -24.49 -12.44
N GLU A 265 7.16 -23.92 -12.07
CA GLU A 265 7.89 -23.02 -12.94
C GLU A 265 8.26 -23.73 -14.25
N GLU A 266 8.08 -23.03 -15.38
CA GLU A 266 8.61 -23.46 -16.68
C GLU A 266 9.95 -22.77 -16.98
N GLN A 267 10.17 -21.61 -16.37
CA GLN A 267 11.37 -20.81 -16.51
C GLN A 267 11.81 -20.33 -15.13
N PRO A 268 13.10 -20.35 -14.80
CA PRO A 268 13.59 -19.84 -13.53
C PRO A 268 13.12 -18.39 -13.30
N GLY A 269 12.64 -18.10 -12.10
CA GLY A 269 12.18 -16.78 -11.72
C GLY A 269 10.79 -16.38 -12.25
N VAL A 270 10.04 -17.31 -12.86
CA VAL A 270 8.68 -17.04 -13.38
C VAL A 270 7.67 -17.95 -12.72
N GLY A 271 6.95 -17.39 -11.75
CA GLY A 271 5.82 -18.07 -11.11
C GLY A 271 4.61 -18.18 -12.04
N ARG A 272 3.76 -19.18 -11.81
CA ARG A 272 2.63 -19.47 -12.69
C ARG A 272 1.33 -19.67 -11.92
N LEU A 273 0.29 -18.93 -12.35
CA LEU A 273 -1.10 -19.19 -11.97
C LEU A 273 -1.78 -19.98 -13.10
N GLY A 274 -2.15 -21.23 -12.83
CA GLY A 274 -2.80 -22.12 -13.81
C GLY A 274 -4.30 -21.93 -13.89
N TRP A 275 -4.94 -21.69 -12.74
CA TRP A 275 -6.39 -21.56 -12.63
C TRP A 275 -6.77 -20.59 -11.53
N TYR A 276 -7.85 -19.86 -11.75
CA TYR A 276 -8.48 -19.00 -10.75
C TYR A 276 -9.98 -18.99 -10.95
N TRP A 277 -10.72 -19.34 -9.93
CA TRP A 277 -12.17 -19.35 -9.97
C TRP A 277 -12.74 -18.87 -8.63
N LEU A 278 -13.75 -18.02 -8.70
CA LEU A 278 -14.49 -17.52 -7.55
C LEU A 278 -15.98 -17.72 -7.80
N ASP A 279 -16.71 -18.17 -6.78
CA ASP A 279 -18.16 -18.34 -6.83
C ASP A 279 -18.82 -17.02 -7.27
N PRO A 280 -19.75 -17.06 -8.24
CA PRO A 280 -20.42 -15.85 -8.76
C PRO A 280 -21.01 -14.97 -7.69
N ALA A 281 -21.52 -15.53 -6.58
CA ALA A 281 -22.06 -14.76 -5.46
C ALA A 281 -21.04 -13.86 -4.75
N TYR A 282 -19.75 -14.15 -4.90
CA TYR A 282 -18.64 -13.39 -4.28
C TYR A 282 -17.88 -12.52 -5.28
N ARG A 283 -18.27 -12.52 -6.56
CA ARG A 283 -17.65 -11.65 -7.58
C ARG A 283 -18.10 -10.20 -7.40
N GLY A 284 -17.20 -9.26 -7.58
CA GLY A 284 -17.49 -7.83 -7.43
C GLY A 284 -17.60 -7.34 -5.98
N THR A 285 -17.48 -8.22 -4.99
CA THR A 285 -17.61 -7.90 -3.55
C THR A 285 -16.26 -7.66 -2.85
N GLY A 286 -15.15 -7.66 -3.60
CA GLY A 286 -13.79 -7.48 -3.07
C GLY A 286 -13.01 -8.79 -2.86
N HIS A 287 -13.68 -9.94 -2.75
CA HIS A 287 -13.06 -11.26 -2.53
C HIS A 287 -12.19 -11.76 -3.68
N GLY A 288 -12.20 -11.10 -4.84
CA GLY A 288 -11.38 -11.50 -5.99
C GLY A 288 -9.92 -11.01 -5.95
N ILE A 289 -9.61 -10.05 -5.09
CA ILE A 289 -8.30 -9.37 -5.09
C ILE A 289 -7.31 -10.02 -4.14
N ALA A 290 -7.71 -10.31 -2.92
CA ALA A 290 -6.83 -10.88 -1.89
C ALA A 290 -6.20 -12.23 -2.30
N PRO A 291 -6.93 -13.16 -2.99
CA PRO A 291 -6.31 -14.38 -3.51
C PRO A 291 -5.13 -14.12 -4.47
N MET A 292 -5.20 -13.04 -5.24
CA MET A 292 -4.09 -12.67 -6.13
C MET A 292 -2.88 -12.14 -5.35
N GLY A 293 -3.10 -11.47 -4.23
CA GLY A 293 -2.04 -11.12 -3.28
C GLY A 293 -1.36 -12.37 -2.72
N ARG A 294 -2.13 -13.40 -2.36
CA ARG A 294 -1.60 -14.69 -1.91
C ARG A 294 -0.74 -15.38 -2.97
N VAL A 295 -1.19 -15.39 -4.23
CA VAL A 295 -0.42 -15.94 -5.35
C VAL A 295 0.89 -15.19 -5.55
N LEU A 296 0.82 -13.85 -5.50
CA LEU A 296 2.00 -12.99 -5.63
C LEU A 296 3.03 -13.30 -4.55
N LEU A 297 2.62 -13.34 -3.28
CA LEU A 297 3.50 -13.65 -2.16
C LEU A 297 4.06 -15.06 -2.22
N TYR A 298 3.24 -16.06 -2.59
CA TYR A 298 3.69 -17.43 -2.75
C TYR A 298 4.90 -17.54 -3.70
N TRP A 299 4.84 -16.84 -4.82
CA TRP A 299 5.90 -16.86 -5.82
C TRP A 299 7.07 -15.95 -5.44
N ARG A 300 6.79 -14.78 -4.87
CA ARG A 300 7.84 -13.85 -4.41
C ARG A 300 8.73 -14.49 -3.33
N HIS A 301 8.14 -15.18 -2.36
CA HIS A 301 8.90 -15.88 -1.31
C HIS A 301 9.71 -17.07 -1.84
N ARG A 302 9.44 -17.52 -3.06
CA ARG A 302 10.23 -18.53 -3.78
C ARG A 302 11.27 -17.95 -4.73
N GLY A 303 11.42 -16.64 -4.72
CA GLY A 303 12.42 -15.92 -5.54
C GLY A 303 11.95 -15.62 -6.97
N ALA A 304 10.66 -15.78 -7.28
CA ALA A 304 10.16 -15.40 -8.59
C ALA A 304 10.16 -13.87 -8.74
N GLU A 305 10.54 -13.41 -9.93
CA GLU A 305 10.54 -12.00 -10.32
C GLU A 305 9.31 -11.62 -11.14
N TYR A 306 8.70 -12.60 -11.78
CA TYR A 306 7.52 -12.43 -12.62
C TYR A 306 6.45 -13.47 -12.28
N LEU A 307 5.20 -13.10 -12.51
CA LEU A 307 4.05 -13.98 -12.38
C LEU A 307 3.30 -14.03 -13.71
N ARG A 308 3.13 -15.24 -14.27
CA ARG A 308 2.43 -15.48 -15.52
C ARG A 308 1.12 -16.24 -15.33
N LEU A 309 0.18 -15.95 -16.20
CA LEU A 309 -1.06 -16.70 -16.32
C LEU A 309 -1.51 -16.75 -17.80
N ARG A 310 -2.38 -17.71 -18.12
CA ARG A 310 -3.09 -17.74 -19.40
C ARG A 310 -4.55 -17.36 -19.20
N CYS A 311 -5.03 -16.43 -20.00
CA CYS A 311 -6.40 -15.95 -19.90
C CYS A 311 -6.95 -15.59 -21.29
N GLY A 312 -7.85 -16.42 -21.81
CA GLY A 312 -8.58 -16.15 -23.06
C GLY A 312 -9.83 -15.31 -22.85
N ASP A 313 -10.38 -15.27 -21.64
CA ASP A 313 -11.59 -14.51 -21.32
C ASP A 313 -11.34 -13.01 -21.24
N ARG A 314 -12.14 -12.20 -21.95
CA ARG A 314 -11.96 -10.76 -22.06
C ARG A 314 -12.22 -10.00 -20.75
N GLU A 315 -13.17 -10.46 -19.94
CA GLU A 315 -13.50 -9.81 -18.66
C GLU A 315 -12.44 -10.12 -17.60
N LEU A 316 -12.00 -11.36 -17.54
CA LEU A 316 -10.88 -11.76 -16.68
C LEU A 316 -9.58 -11.06 -17.08
N ARG A 317 -9.28 -10.88 -18.37
CA ARG A 317 -8.13 -10.08 -18.83
C ARG A 317 -8.19 -8.65 -18.32
N ARG A 318 -9.38 -8.01 -18.31
CA ARG A 318 -9.57 -6.68 -17.73
C ARG A 318 -9.36 -6.67 -16.22
N PHE A 319 -9.81 -7.72 -15.53
CA PHE A 319 -9.56 -7.88 -14.09
C PHE A 319 -8.06 -7.97 -13.81
N PHE A 320 -7.33 -8.85 -14.49
CA PHE A 320 -5.89 -8.98 -14.30
C PHE A 320 -5.12 -7.71 -14.71
N ALA A 321 -5.53 -7.03 -15.77
CA ALA A 321 -4.90 -5.75 -16.16
C ALA A 321 -5.02 -4.69 -15.06
N ARG A 322 -6.16 -4.61 -14.36
CA ARG A 322 -6.30 -3.71 -13.19
C ARG A 322 -5.38 -4.08 -12.03
N LEU A 323 -4.96 -5.35 -11.94
CA LEU A 323 -3.99 -5.82 -10.95
C LEU A 323 -2.53 -5.68 -11.43
N GLY A 324 -2.29 -5.05 -12.57
CA GLY A 324 -0.95 -4.77 -13.07
C GLY A 324 -0.37 -5.84 -13.99
N PHE A 325 -1.18 -6.80 -14.43
CA PHE A 325 -0.77 -7.72 -15.49
C PHE A 325 -0.84 -7.07 -16.85
N TYR A 326 0.17 -7.22 -17.66
CA TYR A 326 0.22 -6.77 -19.04
C TYR A 326 0.21 -7.96 -20.02
N PRO A 327 -0.35 -7.79 -21.21
CA PRO A 327 -0.38 -8.85 -22.21
C PRO A 327 1.02 -9.12 -22.77
N LEU A 328 1.37 -10.40 -22.90
CA LEU A 328 2.45 -10.89 -23.74
C LEU A 328 1.88 -11.44 -25.05
N GLU A 329 2.46 -12.51 -25.57
CA GLU A 329 2.00 -13.15 -26.79
C GLU A 329 0.76 -14.04 -26.53
N GLY A 330 -0.21 -13.98 -27.43
CA GLY A 330 -1.43 -14.81 -27.39
C GLY A 330 -2.33 -14.51 -26.20
N ASP A 331 -2.62 -15.54 -25.43
CA ASP A 331 -3.46 -15.49 -24.23
C ASP A 331 -2.67 -15.30 -22.91
N VAL A 332 -1.35 -15.15 -23.00
CA VAL A 332 -0.47 -14.98 -21.86
C VAL A 332 -0.53 -13.55 -21.32
N MET A 333 -0.59 -13.43 -20.00
CA MET A 333 -0.40 -12.18 -19.27
C MET A 333 0.69 -12.36 -18.22
N GLU A 334 1.46 -11.29 -17.99
CA GLU A 334 2.57 -11.28 -17.04
C GLU A 334 2.49 -10.06 -16.12
N LYS A 335 2.99 -10.21 -14.90
CA LYS A 335 3.17 -9.13 -13.94
C LYS A 335 4.57 -9.21 -13.34
N ASP A 336 5.24 -8.06 -13.23
CA ASP A 336 6.43 -7.90 -12.41
C ASP A 336 6.06 -7.96 -10.92
N ILE A 337 6.68 -8.85 -10.16
CA ILE A 337 6.42 -9.06 -8.73
C ILE A 337 7.65 -8.81 -7.85
N ARG A 338 8.71 -8.23 -8.39
CA ARG A 338 9.94 -7.95 -7.64
C ARG A 338 9.66 -6.98 -6.48
N VAL A 339 10.34 -7.22 -5.36
CA VAL A 339 10.29 -6.35 -4.17
C VAL A 339 11.17 -5.12 -4.37
N GLN A 340 12.34 -5.29 -5.01
CA GLN A 340 13.23 -4.20 -5.37
C GLN A 340 12.97 -3.78 -6.82
N LEU A 341 12.49 -2.58 -6.97
CA LEU A 341 12.18 -2.03 -8.28
C LEU A 341 13.42 -1.34 -8.88
N PRO A 342 13.52 -1.34 -10.21
CA PRO A 342 14.57 -0.58 -10.86
C PRO A 342 14.45 0.90 -10.46
N PRO A 343 15.57 1.62 -10.42
CA PRO A 343 15.53 3.06 -10.16
C PRO A 343 14.62 3.77 -11.17
N ILE A 344 14.01 4.87 -10.74
CA ILE A 344 13.21 5.70 -11.65
C ILE A 344 14.02 5.99 -12.90
N PRO A 345 13.48 5.71 -14.11
CA PRO A 345 14.18 5.98 -15.37
C PRO A 345 14.73 7.41 -15.44
N ALA A 346 15.87 7.58 -16.08
CA ALA A 346 16.60 8.86 -16.09
C ALA A 346 15.74 10.03 -16.61
N GLU A 347 14.85 9.78 -17.57
CA GLU A 347 13.90 10.76 -18.11
C GLU A 347 12.86 11.26 -17.09
N TYR A 348 12.75 10.63 -15.93
CA TYR A 348 11.86 11.01 -14.84
C TYR A 348 12.60 11.40 -13.56
N ARG A 349 13.93 11.46 -13.61
CA ARG A 349 14.74 12.03 -12.56
C ARG A 349 14.88 13.53 -12.78
N PRO A 350 14.94 14.34 -11.72
CA PRO A 350 15.26 15.76 -11.84
C PRO A 350 16.67 15.97 -12.40
#